data_6c5824e7847b1a9ea69c36e9f02ed70d
#
_entry.id   6c5824e7847b1a9ea69c36e9f02ed70d
#
_cell.length_a   1.000
_cell.length_b   1.000
_cell.length_c   1.000
_cell.angle_alpha   90.00
_cell.angle_beta   90.00
_cell.angle_gamma   90.00
#
_symmetry.space_group_name_H-M   'P 1'
#
loop_
_entity.id
_entity.type
_entity.pdbx_description
1 polymer ?
#
loop_
_entity_poly.entity_id
_entity_poly.type
_entity_poly.pdbx_seq_one_letter_code
_entity_poly.pdbx_strand_id
1 'polypeptide(L)'
;MKESTSGADASTQKSDTKPALLGVACGLGAALFWALGFVATRHGLKAGFTPADLLMHRFLWSGLAFLPVVFRAGLGNLCGIGWGRGLVLMVLGGPVMSIISYSGFLFVPLGHGSVIQPSCATLGGLFLAAALLKERISFSRLFGAVVIVGGLAVIGAESIGHIGLSGVQGDLIFVLTGFMFAGFATLLRYWRVSAFSAAAIINTLSLSLLPVYAASGAPARVAAIGLAENALQALGQGILAGPAAMYLFAFSIQLLGVARAAVFPAIVPALTLLVGWLLLGEPPTALQAAGLVTVLSGFYLAQRQR
;
A
#
# COMPACT_ATOMS: atom_id res chain seq x y z
N MET A 1 26.08 -12.33 -59.62
CA MET A 1 24.62 -12.20 -59.70
C MET A 1 24.11 -11.90 -58.31
N LYS A 2 23.74 -10.64 -58.11
CA LYS A 2 23.15 -10.11 -56.86
C LYS A 2 21.69 -10.42 -56.84
N GLU A 3 21.16 -10.69 -55.63
CA GLU A 3 19.82 -10.35 -55.21
C GLU A 3 19.71 -10.75 -53.75
N SER A 4 19.66 -9.81 -52.81
CA SER A 4 18.53 -9.06 -52.28
C SER A 4 17.67 -9.93 -51.34
N THR A 5 17.93 -9.80 -50.03
CA THR A 5 16.96 -10.11 -48.98
C THR A 5 16.93 -8.93 -47.98
N SER A 6 16.15 -7.95 -48.35
CA SER A 6 15.67 -6.87 -47.45
C SER A 6 14.15 -7.03 -47.40
N GLY A 7 13.58 -7.38 -46.27
CA GLY A 7 12.13 -7.39 -46.15
C GLY A 7 11.52 -8.20 -45.02
N ALA A 8 12.16 -8.32 -43.86
CA ALA A 8 11.57 -9.10 -42.77
C ALA A 8 11.84 -8.50 -41.35
N ASP A 9 11.69 -7.19 -41.17
CA ASP A 9 11.91 -6.64 -39.82
C ASP A 9 10.89 -5.60 -39.35
N ALA A 10 9.79 -5.38 -40.10
CA ALA A 10 8.78 -4.40 -39.70
C ALA A 10 7.53 -4.99 -39.02
N SER A 11 7.36 -6.32 -38.98
CA SER A 11 6.14 -6.95 -38.46
C SER A 11 6.26 -7.47 -37.00
N THR A 12 7.46 -7.65 -36.48
CA THR A 12 7.71 -8.15 -35.13
C THR A 12 7.65 -7.08 -34.03
N GLN A 13 7.79 -5.81 -34.37
CA GLN A 13 7.82 -4.72 -33.39
C GLN A 13 6.43 -4.27 -32.92
N LYS A 14 5.36 -4.63 -33.63
CA LYS A 14 3.97 -4.24 -33.26
C LYS A 14 3.30 -5.18 -32.26
N SER A 15 3.81 -6.36 -32.01
CA SER A 15 3.18 -7.36 -31.13
C SER A 15 3.56 -7.18 -29.65
N ASP A 16 4.72 -6.55 -29.34
CA ASP A 16 5.20 -6.39 -27.94
C ASP A 16 4.65 -5.15 -27.21
N THR A 17 4.04 -4.21 -27.90
CA THR A 17 3.53 -2.98 -27.29
C THR A 17 2.20 -3.19 -26.55
N LYS A 18 1.33 -4.07 -27.00
CA LYS A 18 0.02 -4.32 -26.37
C LYS A 18 0.13 -4.91 -24.96
N PRO A 19 0.90 -5.99 -24.71
CA PRO A 19 1.07 -6.53 -23.36
C PRO A 19 1.77 -5.54 -22.42
N ALA A 20 2.72 -4.74 -22.93
CA ALA A 20 3.37 -3.71 -22.12
C ALA A 20 2.38 -2.59 -21.71
N LEU A 21 1.54 -2.11 -22.62
CA LEU A 21 0.53 -1.11 -22.32
C LEU A 21 -0.50 -1.62 -21.30
N LEU A 22 -0.95 -2.87 -21.45
CA LEU A 22 -1.86 -3.51 -20.51
C LEU A 22 -1.22 -3.63 -19.12
N GLY A 23 0.07 -4.01 -19.05
CA GLY A 23 0.84 -4.07 -17.80
C GLY A 23 0.94 -2.71 -17.10
N VAL A 24 1.15 -1.63 -17.85
CA VAL A 24 1.13 -0.24 -17.32
C VAL A 24 -0.25 0.14 -16.83
N ALA A 25 -1.31 -0.14 -17.60
CA ALA A 25 -2.68 0.16 -17.19
C ALA A 25 -3.07 -0.58 -15.90
N CYS A 26 -2.70 -1.85 -15.75
CA CYS A 26 -2.90 -2.61 -14.52
C CYS A 26 -2.11 -2.03 -13.34
N GLY A 27 -0.87 -1.61 -13.55
CA GLY A 27 -0.05 -0.99 -12.51
C GLY A 27 -0.63 0.34 -12.04
N LEU A 28 -1.06 1.20 -12.96
CA LEU A 28 -1.75 2.47 -12.65
C LEU A 28 -3.08 2.22 -11.94
N GLY A 29 -3.87 1.24 -12.40
CA GLY A 29 -5.13 0.84 -11.76
C GLY A 29 -4.91 0.38 -10.31
N ALA A 30 -3.88 -0.42 -10.06
CA ALA A 30 -3.52 -0.84 -8.71
C ALA A 30 -3.13 0.34 -7.82
N ALA A 31 -2.29 1.25 -8.32
CA ALA A 31 -1.89 2.45 -7.60
C ALA A 31 -3.08 3.36 -7.27
N LEU A 32 -4.00 3.54 -8.22
CA LEU A 32 -5.24 4.30 -8.02
C LEU A 32 -6.13 3.63 -6.95
N PHE A 33 -6.28 2.31 -6.97
CA PHE A 33 -7.10 1.61 -5.98
C PHE A 33 -6.49 1.70 -4.57
N TRP A 34 -5.16 1.66 -4.43
CA TRP A 34 -4.52 1.93 -3.14
C TRP A 34 -4.71 3.37 -2.69
N ALA A 35 -4.60 4.34 -3.60
CA ALA A 35 -4.88 5.75 -3.28
C ALA A 35 -6.33 5.96 -2.82
N LEU A 36 -7.30 5.35 -3.52
CA LEU A 36 -8.70 5.35 -3.12
C LEU A 36 -8.91 4.73 -1.73
N GLY A 37 -8.13 3.73 -1.34
CA GLY A 37 -8.15 3.16 0.00
C GLY A 37 -7.80 4.17 1.08
N PHE A 38 -6.74 4.98 0.90
CA PHE A 38 -6.39 6.07 1.83
C PHE A 38 -7.49 7.13 1.90
N VAL A 39 -8.02 7.52 0.74
CA VAL A 39 -9.13 8.50 0.66
C VAL A 39 -10.39 7.97 1.33
N ALA A 40 -10.75 6.70 1.09
CA ALA A 40 -11.88 6.05 1.76
C ALA A 40 -11.70 5.96 3.27
N THR A 41 -10.48 5.71 3.78
CA THR A 41 -10.17 5.77 5.22
C THR A 41 -10.48 7.17 5.78
N ARG A 42 -9.94 8.21 5.15
CA ARG A 42 -10.14 9.58 5.61
C ARG A 42 -11.60 10.00 5.55
N HIS A 43 -12.29 9.66 4.47
CA HIS A 43 -13.72 9.89 4.32
C HIS A 43 -14.53 9.17 5.41
N GLY A 44 -14.27 7.89 5.62
CA GLY A 44 -14.97 7.08 6.62
C GLY A 44 -14.83 7.63 8.04
N LEU A 45 -13.64 8.09 8.43
CA LEU A 45 -13.45 8.75 9.74
C LEU A 45 -14.27 10.03 9.85
N LYS A 46 -14.37 10.85 8.79
CA LYS A 46 -15.23 12.03 8.75
C LYS A 46 -16.72 11.67 8.79
N ALA A 47 -17.12 10.55 8.18
CA ALA A 47 -18.49 10.05 8.19
C ALA A 47 -18.91 9.42 9.54
N GLY A 48 -18.00 9.31 10.52
CA GLY A 48 -18.28 8.78 11.85
C GLY A 48 -17.89 7.33 12.09
N PHE A 49 -17.26 6.67 11.13
CA PHE A 49 -16.65 5.36 11.37
C PHE A 49 -15.44 5.50 12.30
N THR A 50 -15.26 4.53 13.17
CA THR A 50 -14.02 4.40 13.95
C THR A 50 -12.95 3.66 13.16
N PRO A 51 -11.67 3.74 13.54
CA PRO A 51 -10.61 2.92 12.93
C PRO A 51 -10.94 1.41 12.94
N ALA A 52 -11.62 0.90 13.97
CA ALA A 52 -12.04 -0.49 14.06
C ALA A 52 -13.15 -0.83 13.04
N ASP A 53 -14.08 0.09 12.78
CA ASP A 53 -15.12 -0.12 11.77
C ASP A 53 -14.52 -0.20 10.36
N LEU A 54 -13.60 0.71 10.04
CA LEU A 54 -12.88 0.70 8.77
C LEU A 54 -12.01 -0.55 8.60
N LEU A 55 -11.37 -0.99 9.70
CA LEU A 55 -10.65 -2.25 9.74
C LEU A 55 -11.57 -3.42 9.36
N MET A 56 -12.78 -3.46 9.91
CA MET A 56 -13.73 -4.52 9.62
C MET A 56 -14.21 -4.48 8.17
N HIS A 57 -14.53 -3.30 7.62
CA HIS A 57 -14.84 -3.19 6.18
C HIS A 57 -13.67 -3.67 5.33
N ARG A 58 -12.43 -3.36 5.69
CA ARG A 58 -11.23 -3.81 4.98
C ARG A 58 -11.12 -5.31 4.95
N PHE A 59 -11.17 -5.96 6.12
CA PHE A 59 -10.84 -7.38 6.24
C PHE A 59 -12.04 -8.30 6.05
N LEU A 60 -13.28 -7.86 6.33
CA LEU A 60 -14.48 -8.64 6.04
C LEU A 60 -14.60 -8.93 4.55
N TRP A 61 -14.65 -7.89 3.72
CA TRP A 61 -14.90 -8.06 2.29
C TRP A 61 -13.69 -8.64 1.56
N SER A 62 -12.47 -8.19 1.89
CA SER A 62 -11.25 -8.80 1.36
C SER A 62 -11.11 -10.26 1.79
N GLY A 63 -11.39 -10.57 3.05
CA GLY A 63 -11.31 -11.93 3.58
C GLY A 63 -12.30 -12.87 2.88
N LEU A 64 -13.54 -12.43 2.69
CA LEU A 64 -14.55 -13.20 1.93
C LEU A 64 -14.11 -13.40 0.48
N ALA A 65 -13.53 -12.39 -0.16
CA ALA A 65 -13.05 -12.49 -1.54
C ALA A 65 -11.87 -13.48 -1.69
N PHE A 66 -10.97 -13.53 -0.70
CA PHE A 66 -9.83 -14.46 -0.71
C PHE A 66 -10.16 -15.85 -0.15
N LEU A 67 -11.27 -16.02 0.54
CA LEU A 67 -11.66 -17.27 1.19
C LEU A 67 -11.60 -18.50 0.24
N PRO A 68 -12.13 -18.43 -1.00
CA PRO A 68 -12.03 -19.57 -1.93
C PRO A 68 -10.59 -19.93 -2.32
N VAL A 69 -9.69 -18.94 -2.36
CA VAL A 69 -8.27 -19.16 -2.68
C VAL A 69 -7.61 -19.95 -1.57
N VAL A 70 -7.83 -19.55 -0.31
CA VAL A 70 -7.23 -20.21 0.87
C VAL A 70 -7.80 -21.61 1.09
N PHE A 71 -9.11 -21.81 0.89
CA PHE A 71 -9.70 -23.14 0.97
C PHE A 71 -9.15 -24.13 -0.06
N ARG A 72 -8.93 -23.67 -1.31
CA ARG A 72 -8.33 -24.51 -2.36
C ARG A 72 -6.86 -24.83 -2.11
N ALA A 73 -6.12 -23.89 -1.51
CA ALA A 73 -4.70 -24.06 -1.23
C ALA A 73 -4.41 -24.85 0.07
N GLY A 74 -5.42 -25.04 0.95
CA GLY A 74 -5.35 -25.80 2.18
C GLY A 74 -5.03 -24.95 3.42
N LEU A 75 -5.89 -25.08 4.44
CA LEU A 75 -5.77 -24.38 5.73
C LEU A 75 -4.77 -25.04 6.68
N GLY A 76 -4.50 -26.34 6.56
CA GLY A 76 -3.70 -27.08 7.54
C GLY A 76 -2.31 -26.50 7.78
N ASN A 77 -1.64 -26.02 6.72
CA ASN A 77 -0.34 -25.33 6.79
C ASN A 77 -0.38 -23.94 6.18
N LEU A 78 -1.53 -23.26 6.22
CA LEU A 78 -1.74 -21.92 5.66
C LEU A 78 -1.10 -21.74 4.27
N CYS A 79 -1.54 -22.54 3.31
CA CYS A 79 -1.01 -22.51 1.94
C CYS A 79 0.51 -22.74 1.85
N GLY A 80 1.08 -23.54 2.77
CA GLY A 80 2.52 -23.84 2.84
C GLY A 80 3.38 -22.80 3.56
N ILE A 81 2.79 -21.73 4.09
CA ILE A 81 3.55 -20.68 4.82
C ILE A 81 3.82 -21.06 6.26
N GLY A 82 2.91 -21.83 6.88
CA GLY A 82 2.95 -22.18 8.29
C GLY A 82 2.31 -21.15 9.21
N TRP A 83 1.68 -21.62 10.30
CA TRP A 83 0.92 -20.79 11.23
C TRP A 83 1.75 -19.69 11.89
N GLY A 84 2.97 -20.00 12.37
CA GLY A 84 3.84 -19.01 13.02
C GLY A 84 4.20 -17.85 12.09
N ARG A 85 4.58 -18.14 10.84
CA ARG A 85 4.86 -17.11 9.84
C ARG A 85 3.61 -16.34 9.45
N GLY A 86 2.48 -17.02 9.27
CA GLY A 86 1.19 -16.40 8.98
C GLY A 86 0.77 -15.39 10.04
N LEU A 87 0.91 -15.71 11.32
CA LEU A 87 0.61 -14.79 12.43
C LEU A 87 1.55 -13.59 12.46
N VAL A 88 2.85 -13.77 12.24
CA VAL A 88 3.80 -12.64 12.13
C VAL A 88 3.42 -11.72 10.99
N LEU A 89 3.09 -12.26 9.82
CA LEU A 89 2.65 -11.47 8.67
C LEU A 89 1.32 -10.75 8.96
N MET A 90 0.39 -11.38 9.69
CA MET A 90 -0.87 -10.78 10.12
C MET A 90 -0.66 -9.56 11.04
N VAL A 91 0.33 -9.61 11.93
CA VAL A 91 0.67 -8.46 12.80
C VAL A 91 1.32 -7.34 11.98
N LEU A 92 2.31 -7.66 11.15
CA LEU A 92 3.14 -6.66 10.46
C LEU A 92 2.48 -6.04 9.23
N GLY A 93 1.60 -6.75 8.53
CA GLY A 93 0.95 -6.28 7.30
C GLY A 93 -0.56 -6.43 7.29
N GLY A 94 -1.16 -6.83 8.43
CA GLY A 94 -2.58 -7.12 8.57
C GLY A 94 -3.32 -6.17 9.52
N PRO A 95 -4.26 -6.70 10.32
CA PRO A 95 -5.18 -5.89 11.12
C PRO A 95 -4.49 -5.02 12.17
N VAL A 96 -3.42 -5.50 12.80
CA VAL A 96 -2.70 -4.73 13.82
C VAL A 96 -2.08 -3.47 13.22
N MET A 97 -1.33 -3.61 12.12
CA MET A 97 -0.77 -2.45 11.41
C MET A 97 -1.88 -1.53 10.91
N SER A 98 -2.96 -2.08 10.35
CA SER A 98 -4.03 -1.29 9.75
C SER A 98 -4.79 -0.45 10.77
N ILE A 99 -5.12 -0.99 11.95
CA ILE A 99 -5.84 -0.23 12.99
C ILE A 99 -4.97 0.91 13.53
N ILE A 100 -3.66 0.67 13.70
CA ILE A 100 -2.69 1.70 14.09
C ILE A 100 -2.62 2.78 13.01
N SER A 101 -2.47 2.40 11.74
CA SER A 101 -2.40 3.34 10.61
C SER A 101 -3.68 4.19 10.49
N TYR A 102 -4.86 3.56 10.57
CA TYR A 102 -6.13 4.28 10.49
C TYR A 102 -6.32 5.28 11.64
N SER A 103 -5.82 4.93 12.84
CA SER A 103 -5.84 5.85 13.97
C SER A 103 -4.97 7.09 13.73
N GLY A 104 -3.90 7.00 12.96
CA GLY A 104 -3.06 8.15 12.60
C GLY A 104 -3.83 9.27 11.90
N PHE A 105 -4.80 8.92 11.04
CA PHE A 105 -5.63 9.90 10.34
C PHE A 105 -6.63 10.67 11.23
N LEU A 106 -6.75 10.32 12.50
CA LEU A 106 -7.48 11.13 13.48
C LEU A 106 -6.70 12.40 13.87
N PHE A 107 -5.38 12.40 13.70
CA PHE A 107 -4.49 13.44 14.19
C PHE A 107 -3.95 14.36 13.09
N VAL A 108 -3.84 13.85 11.84
CA VAL A 108 -3.21 14.58 10.73
C VAL A 108 -4.03 14.47 9.44
N PRO A 109 -3.86 15.43 8.50
CA PRO A 109 -4.48 15.39 7.18
C PRO A 109 -4.02 14.17 6.36
N LEU A 110 -4.76 13.90 5.28
CA LEU A 110 -4.53 12.77 4.37
C LEU A 110 -3.09 12.73 3.83
N GLY A 111 -2.53 13.91 3.51
CA GLY A 111 -1.18 14.05 2.95
C GLY A 111 -0.07 13.45 3.81
N HIS A 112 -0.16 13.59 5.13
CA HIS A 112 0.86 13.07 6.05
C HIS A 112 0.96 11.54 5.97
N GLY A 113 -0.14 10.84 6.22
CA GLY A 113 -0.14 9.37 6.23
C GLY A 113 0.22 8.76 4.89
N SER A 114 -0.29 9.34 3.79
CA SER A 114 -0.06 8.84 2.44
C SER A 114 1.40 8.99 1.97
N VAL A 115 2.17 9.91 2.54
CA VAL A 115 3.59 10.13 2.20
C VAL A 115 4.52 9.49 3.23
N ILE A 116 4.28 9.68 4.53
CA ILE A 116 5.18 9.21 5.59
C ILE A 116 5.24 7.69 5.64
N GLN A 117 4.09 7.00 5.64
CA GLN A 117 4.05 5.55 5.77
C GLN A 117 4.84 4.82 4.65
N PRO A 118 4.61 5.07 3.33
CA PRO A 118 5.39 4.39 2.29
C PRO A 118 6.86 4.83 2.24
N SER A 119 7.17 6.07 2.66
CA SER A 119 8.55 6.53 2.75
C SER A 119 9.31 5.76 3.83
N CYS A 120 8.75 5.64 5.04
CA CYS A 120 9.33 4.86 6.12
C CYS A 120 9.38 3.36 5.79
N ALA A 121 8.40 2.84 5.04
CA ALA A 121 8.45 1.47 4.52
C ALA A 121 9.65 1.27 3.58
N THR A 122 9.96 2.23 2.73
CA THR A 122 11.13 2.19 1.83
C THR A 122 12.43 2.28 2.60
N LEU A 123 12.56 3.23 3.54
CA LEU A 123 13.75 3.39 4.38
C LEU A 123 14.00 2.16 5.25
N GLY A 124 12.96 1.67 5.92
CA GLY A 124 13.02 0.44 6.71
C GLY A 124 13.35 -0.79 5.88
N GLY A 125 12.81 -0.88 4.67
CA GLY A 125 13.12 -1.93 3.71
C GLY A 125 14.58 -1.94 3.28
N LEU A 126 15.18 -0.79 3.01
CA LEU A 126 16.62 -0.66 2.71
C LEU A 126 17.47 -1.13 3.90
N PHE A 127 17.14 -0.67 5.10
CA PHE A 127 17.87 -1.05 6.33
C PHE A 127 17.76 -2.56 6.59
N LEU A 128 16.55 -3.13 6.55
CA LEU A 128 16.32 -4.55 6.80
C LEU A 128 16.89 -5.45 5.70
N ALA A 129 16.89 -5.00 4.43
CA ALA A 129 17.54 -5.72 3.35
C ALA A 129 19.06 -5.82 3.57
N ALA A 130 19.70 -4.76 4.03
CA ALA A 130 21.13 -4.80 4.38
C ALA A 130 21.38 -5.69 5.60
N ALA A 131 20.59 -5.55 6.66
CA ALA A 131 20.81 -6.25 7.91
C ALA A 131 20.49 -7.75 7.85
N LEU A 132 19.31 -8.12 7.29
CA LEU A 132 18.81 -9.50 7.28
C LEU A 132 19.17 -10.25 5.99
N LEU A 133 19.11 -9.61 4.84
CA LEU A 133 19.38 -10.23 3.55
C LEU A 133 20.83 -10.05 3.11
N LYS A 134 21.65 -9.29 3.89
CA LYS A 134 23.05 -8.97 3.62
C LYS A 134 23.27 -8.32 2.24
N GLU A 135 22.28 -7.58 1.75
CA GLU A 135 22.36 -6.85 0.48
C GLU A 135 23.30 -5.65 0.63
N ARG A 136 24.14 -5.43 -0.38
CA ARG A 136 24.99 -4.22 -0.42
C ARG A 136 24.11 -3.03 -0.84
N ILE A 137 24.13 -1.97 -0.04
CA ILE A 137 23.45 -0.72 -0.38
C ILE A 137 24.34 0.07 -1.33
N SER A 138 23.87 0.36 -2.54
CA SER A 138 24.58 1.23 -3.48
C SER A 138 24.53 2.69 -3.00
N PHE A 139 25.51 3.50 -3.43
CA PHE A 139 25.54 4.93 -3.13
C PHE A 139 24.26 5.66 -3.56
N SER A 140 23.72 5.29 -4.73
CA SER A 140 22.44 5.83 -5.25
C SER A 140 21.26 5.56 -4.30
N ARG A 141 21.18 4.34 -3.74
CA ARG A 141 20.15 3.99 -2.75
C ARG A 141 20.30 4.77 -1.46
N LEU A 142 21.53 4.92 -0.97
CA LEU A 142 21.82 5.70 0.24
C LEU A 142 21.49 7.18 0.04
N PHE A 143 21.90 7.77 -1.10
CA PHE A 143 21.59 9.16 -1.43
C PHE A 143 20.08 9.38 -1.59
N GLY A 144 19.36 8.47 -2.28
CA GLY A 144 17.91 8.49 -2.37
C GLY A 144 17.23 8.42 -1.00
N ALA A 145 17.76 7.60 -0.07
CA ALA A 145 17.26 7.54 1.30
C ALA A 145 17.43 8.86 2.07
N VAL A 146 18.55 9.53 1.91
CA VAL A 146 18.79 10.87 2.51
C VAL A 146 17.79 11.90 1.96
N VAL A 147 17.53 11.88 0.66
CA VAL A 147 16.54 12.77 0.03
C VAL A 147 15.12 12.46 0.55
N ILE A 148 14.75 11.19 0.71
CA ILE A 148 13.45 10.80 1.32
C ILE A 148 13.35 11.36 2.75
N VAL A 149 14.38 11.22 3.58
CA VAL A 149 14.39 11.78 4.94
C VAL A 149 14.23 13.30 4.93
N GLY A 150 14.85 13.99 3.99
CA GLY A 150 14.66 15.44 3.78
C GLY A 150 13.21 15.80 3.48
N GLY A 151 12.55 15.05 2.58
CA GLY A 151 11.12 15.23 2.28
C GLY A 151 10.20 14.95 3.48
N LEU A 152 10.51 13.93 4.28
CA LEU A 152 9.79 13.65 5.52
C LEU A 152 9.97 14.77 6.56
N ALA A 153 11.16 15.35 6.66
CA ALA A 153 11.40 16.49 7.54
C ALA A 153 10.56 17.73 7.14
N VAL A 154 10.37 17.96 5.83
CA VAL A 154 9.51 19.03 5.33
C VAL A 154 8.05 18.81 5.74
N ILE A 155 7.52 17.58 5.63
CA ILE A 155 6.15 17.25 6.07
C ILE A 155 6.03 17.33 7.59
N GLY A 156 7.01 16.80 8.33
CA GLY A 156 7.03 16.86 9.79
C GLY A 156 7.10 18.28 10.34
N ALA A 157 7.70 19.21 9.61
CA ALA A 157 7.71 20.64 9.99
C ALA A 157 6.29 21.24 10.02
N GLU A 158 5.37 20.77 9.17
CA GLU A 158 3.96 21.16 9.22
C GLU A 158 3.28 20.70 10.53
N SER A 159 3.54 19.46 10.96
CA SER A 159 3.02 18.96 12.24
C SER A 159 3.50 19.80 13.42
N ILE A 160 4.80 20.12 13.47
CA ILE A 160 5.38 20.89 14.55
C ILE A 160 4.88 22.34 14.53
N GLY A 161 4.85 22.96 13.35
CA GLY A 161 4.57 24.40 13.22
C GLY A 161 3.08 24.77 13.20
N HIS A 162 2.21 23.90 12.68
CA HIS A 162 0.81 24.24 12.40
C HIS A 162 -0.21 23.33 13.10
N ILE A 163 0.12 22.06 13.38
CA ILE A 163 -0.81 21.09 13.98
C ILE A 163 -0.53 20.91 15.48
N GLY A 164 0.73 21.03 15.90
CA GLY A 164 1.16 20.85 17.28
C GLY A 164 1.45 19.39 17.65
N LEU A 165 1.44 19.07 18.95
CA LEU A 165 1.83 17.74 19.47
C LEU A 165 0.97 16.59 18.93
N SER A 166 -0.32 16.83 18.69
CA SER A 166 -1.20 15.82 18.08
C SER A 166 -0.75 15.45 16.67
N GLY A 167 -0.29 16.43 15.88
CA GLY A 167 0.27 16.20 14.55
C GLY A 167 1.51 15.32 14.59
N VAL A 168 2.43 15.61 15.52
CA VAL A 168 3.64 14.78 15.73
C VAL A 168 3.25 13.36 16.12
N GLN A 169 2.23 13.19 16.98
CA GLN A 169 1.74 11.86 17.34
C GLN A 169 1.21 11.09 16.11
N GLY A 170 0.43 11.76 15.25
CA GLY A 170 -0.06 11.17 14.00
C GLY A 170 1.08 10.74 13.06
N ASP A 171 2.09 11.61 12.89
CA ASP A 171 3.26 11.31 12.05
C ASP A 171 4.07 10.11 12.60
N LEU A 172 4.26 10.03 13.93
CA LEU A 172 4.94 8.89 14.56
C LEU A 172 4.18 7.58 14.37
N ILE A 173 2.85 7.61 14.35
CA ILE A 173 2.02 6.44 14.03
C ILE A 173 2.33 5.96 12.61
N PHE A 174 2.45 6.88 11.63
CA PHE A 174 2.78 6.50 10.25
C PHE A 174 4.23 6.05 10.09
N VAL A 175 5.16 6.61 10.84
CA VAL A 175 6.54 6.10 10.93
C VAL A 175 6.55 4.65 11.41
N LEU A 176 5.87 4.37 12.53
CA LEU A 176 5.76 3.02 13.08
C LEU A 176 5.16 2.03 12.06
N THR A 177 4.02 2.38 11.46
CA THR A 177 3.35 1.49 10.50
C THR A 177 4.12 1.34 9.20
N GLY A 178 4.90 2.34 8.80
CA GLY A 178 5.87 2.23 7.71
C GLY A 178 6.96 1.20 7.99
N PHE A 179 7.56 1.22 9.19
CA PHE A 179 8.54 0.20 9.59
C PHE A 179 7.93 -1.19 9.77
N MET A 180 6.69 -1.30 10.27
CA MET A 180 5.96 -2.57 10.31
C MET A 180 5.79 -3.15 8.90
N PHE A 181 5.40 -2.32 7.92
CA PHE A 181 5.27 -2.76 6.53
C PHE A 181 6.63 -3.12 5.90
N ALA A 182 7.71 -2.40 6.25
CA ALA A 182 9.06 -2.77 5.86
C ALA A 182 9.44 -4.17 6.36
N GLY A 183 9.16 -4.47 7.62
CA GLY A 183 9.34 -5.79 8.22
C GLY A 183 8.53 -6.87 7.48
N PHE A 184 7.25 -6.60 7.23
CA PHE A 184 6.38 -7.45 6.42
C PHE A 184 6.99 -7.76 5.05
N ALA A 185 7.32 -6.74 4.26
CA ALA A 185 7.87 -6.90 2.92
C ALA A 185 9.22 -7.65 2.91
N THR A 186 10.08 -7.37 3.90
CA THR A 186 11.38 -8.04 4.03
C THR A 186 11.22 -9.52 4.38
N LEU A 187 10.29 -9.85 5.31
CA LEU A 187 10.02 -11.24 5.67
C LEU A 187 9.39 -12.04 4.53
N LEU A 188 8.53 -11.43 3.70
CA LEU A 188 8.04 -12.07 2.48
C LEU A 188 9.21 -12.53 1.59
N ARG A 189 10.20 -11.66 1.38
CA ARG A 189 11.40 -11.97 0.59
C ARG A 189 12.26 -13.05 1.28
N TYR A 190 12.50 -12.90 2.57
CA TYR A 190 13.31 -13.82 3.36
C TYR A 190 12.72 -15.24 3.38
N TRP A 191 11.40 -15.35 3.54
CA TRP A 191 10.69 -16.63 3.55
C TRP A 191 10.27 -17.11 2.16
N ARG A 192 10.55 -16.34 1.11
CA ARG A 192 10.14 -16.61 -0.29
C ARG A 192 8.64 -16.81 -0.45
N VAL A 193 7.85 -16.05 0.28
CA VAL A 193 6.38 -16.06 0.22
C VAL A 193 5.91 -15.05 -0.82
N SER A 194 4.99 -15.46 -1.69
CA SER A 194 4.39 -14.53 -2.65
C SER A 194 3.52 -13.50 -1.95
N ALA A 195 3.53 -12.25 -2.41
CA ALA A 195 2.69 -11.19 -1.86
C ALA A 195 1.19 -11.54 -1.98
N PHE A 196 0.79 -12.23 -3.06
CA PHE A 196 -0.59 -12.68 -3.26
C PHE A 196 -1.02 -13.71 -2.21
N SER A 197 -0.19 -14.74 -1.97
CA SER A 197 -0.46 -15.77 -0.93
C SER A 197 -0.52 -15.15 0.46
N ALA A 198 0.41 -14.24 0.77
CA ALA A 198 0.40 -13.52 2.05
C ALA A 198 -0.87 -12.69 2.21
N ALA A 199 -1.28 -11.93 1.18
CA ALA A 199 -2.51 -11.15 1.21
C ALA A 199 -3.74 -12.06 1.40
N ALA A 200 -3.83 -13.19 0.68
CA ALA A 200 -4.93 -14.13 0.83
C ALA A 200 -5.05 -14.65 2.27
N ILE A 201 -3.92 -15.08 2.85
CA ILE A 201 -3.89 -15.61 4.22
C ILE A 201 -4.23 -14.53 5.24
N ILE A 202 -3.58 -13.37 5.18
CA ILE A 202 -3.80 -12.28 6.14
C ILE A 202 -5.28 -11.86 6.15
N ASN A 203 -5.86 -11.62 4.97
CA ASN A 203 -7.24 -11.19 4.87
C ASN A 203 -8.21 -12.27 5.35
N THR A 204 -7.97 -13.54 5.01
CA THR A 204 -8.83 -14.66 5.47
C THR A 204 -8.70 -14.90 6.97
N LEU A 205 -7.48 -14.90 7.54
CA LEU A 205 -7.28 -15.05 8.98
C LEU A 205 -7.90 -13.89 9.77
N SER A 206 -7.91 -12.69 9.20
CA SER A 206 -8.51 -11.52 9.84
C SER A 206 -10.03 -11.65 10.05
N LEU A 207 -10.70 -12.57 9.33
CA LEU A 207 -12.11 -12.91 9.60
C LEU A 207 -12.33 -13.47 11.02
N SER A 208 -11.29 -14.02 11.66
CA SER A 208 -11.37 -14.47 13.06
C SER A 208 -11.62 -13.33 14.06
N LEU A 209 -11.42 -12.08 13.66
CA LEU A 209 -11.74 -10.89 14.47
C LEU A 209 -13.24 -10.53 14.44
N LEU A 210 -14.01 -11.05 13.47
CA LEU A 210 -15.43 -10.75 13.31
C LEU A 210 -16.28 -11.03 14.56
N PRO A 211 -16.14 -12.17 15.27
CA PRO A 211 -16.95 -12.44 16.46
C PRO A 211 -16.70 -11.41 17.57
N VAL A 212 -15.43 -11.00 17.78
CA VAL A 212 -15.06 -10.00 18.78
C VAL A 212 -15.66 -8.64 18.40
N TYR A 213 -15.55 -8.26 17.15
CA TYR A 213 -16.15 -7.01 16.65
C TYR A 213 -17.67 -7.04 16.75
N ALA A 214 -18.32 -8.13 16.38
CA ALA A 214 -19.78 -8.29 16.46
C ALA A 214 -20.30 -8.15 17.90
N ALA A 215 -19.54 -8.68 18.88
CA ALA A 215 -19.90 -8.61 20.30
C ALA A 215 -19.70 -7.21 20.91
N SER A 216 -19.00 -6.27 20.24
CA SER A 216 -18.68 -4.95 20.76
C SER A 216 -19.81 -3.92 20.66
N GLY A 217 -20.98 -4.27 20.07
CA GLY A 217 -22.07 -3.31 19.76
C GLY A 217 -21.78 -2.39 18.57
N ALA A 218 -20.59 -2.46 17.99
CA ALA A 218 -20.19 -1.67 16.82
C ALA A 218 -21.09 -1.88 15.59
N PRO A 219 -21.62 -3.09 15.29
CA PRO A 219 -22.49 -3.29 14.12
C PRO A 219 -23.73 -2.40 14.12
N ALA A 220 -24.35 -2.15 15.27
CA ALA A 220 -25.51 -1.25 15.37
C ALA A 220 -25.14 0.19 15.02
N ARG A 221 -24.00 0.68 15.52
CA ARG A 221 -23.46 2.01 15.19
C ARG A 221 -23.16 2.12 13.70
N VAL A 222 -22.49 1.14 13.13
CA VAL A 222 -22.14 1.09 11.71
C VAL A 222 -23.38 1.09 10.83
N ALA A 223 -24.41 0.32 11.19
CA ALA A 223 -25.70 0.32 10.49
C ALA A 223 -26.39 1.69 10.55
N ALA A 224 -26.27 2.41 11.67
CA ALA A 224 -26.86 3.75 11.84
C ALA A 224 -26.20 4.83 10.97
N ILE A 225 -24.93 4.66 10.54
CA ILE A 225 -24.25 5.57 9.61
C ILE A 225 -24.94 5.57 8.22
N GLY A 226 -25.54 4.45 7.84
CA GLY A 226 -26.33 4.32 6.63
C GLY A 226 -25.72 3.42 5.57
N LEU A 227 -26.60 2.88 4.73
CA LEU A 227 -26.21 1.85 3.74
C LEU A 227 -25.22 2.38 2.70
N ALA A 228 -25.37 3.61 2.23
CA ALA A 228 -24.50 4.18 1.19
C ALA A 228 -23.05 4.29 1.65
N GLU A 229 -22.82 4.80 2.88
CA GLU A 229 -21.48 4.91 3.45
C GLU A 229 -20.86 3.55 3.72
N ASN A 230 -21.64 2.59 4.22
CA ASN A 230 -21.18 1.22 4.41
C ASN A 230 -20.79 0.55 3.08
N ALA A 231 -21.58 0.74 2.02
CA ALA A 231 -21.27 0.24 0.68
C ALA A 231 -20.01 0.88 0.11
N LEU A 232 -19.81 2.19 0.32
CA LEU A 232 -18.62 2.91 -0.09
C LEU A 232 -17.37 2.35 0.60
N GLN A 233 -17.43 2.09 1.91
CA GLN A 233 -16.31 1.49 2.64
C GLN A 233 -16.07 0.03 2.22
N ALA A 234 -17.12 -0.75 2.02
CA ALA A 234 -17.01 -2.12 1.53
C ALA A 234 -16.32 -2.16 0.16
N LEU A 235 -16.72 -1.29 -0.75
CA LEU A 235 -16.11 -1.19 -2.08
C LEU A 235 -14.69 -0.63 -2.02
N GLY A 236 -14.49 0.54 -1.41
CA GLY A 236 -13.22 1.27 -1.39
C GLY A 236 -12.14 0.53 -0.62
N GLN A 237 -12.42 0.16 0.63
CA GLN A 237 -11.48 -0.53 1.50
C GLN A 237 -11.42 -2.03 1.22
N GLY A 238 -12.59 -2.67 1.16
CA GLY A 238 -12.69 -4.13 1.15
C GLY A 238 -12.38 -4.75 -0.20
N ILE A 239 -12.79 -4.14 -1.31
CA ILE A 239 -12.65 -4.71 -2.66
C ILE A 239 -11.55 -4.01 -3.45
N LEU A 240 -11.64 -2.67 -3.64
CA LEU A 240 -10.72 -1.96 -4.53
C LEU A 240 -9.30 -1.94 -3.97
N ALA A 241 -9.11 -1.40 -2.77
CA ALA A 241 -7.78 -1.31 -2.16
C ALA A 241 -7.23 -2.67 -1.68
N GLY A 242 -8.07 -3.68 -1.55
CA GLY A 242 -7.74 -5.06 -1.18
C GLY A 242 -7.40 -5.94 -2.37
N PRO A 243 -8.27 -6.93 -2.65
CA PRO A 243 -8.01 -7.96 -3.66
C PRO A 243 -7.86 -7.41 -5.07
N ALA A 244 -8.64 -6.40 -5.47
CA ALA A 244 -8.59 -5.85 -6.83
C ALA A 244 -7.23 -5.18 -7.11
N ALA A 245 -6.75 -4.30 -6.22
CA ALA A 245 -5.43 -3.68 -6.36
C ALA A 245 -4.31 -4.73 -6.38
N MET A 246 -4.38 -5.72 -5.50
CA MET A 246 -3.39 -6.79 -5.44
C MET A 246 -3.37 -7.63 -6.71
N TYR A 247 -4.53 -7.97 -7.26
CA TYR A 247 -4.64 -8.71 -8.51
C TYR A 247 -4.07 -7.92 -9.69
N LEU A 248 -4.45 -6.65 -9.83
CA LEU A 248 -3.93 -5.78 -10.90
C LEU A 248 -2.42 -5.59 -10.78
N PHE A 249 -1.89 -5.42 -9.56
CA PHE A 249 -0.46 -5.28 -9.36
C PHE A 249 0.30 -6.56 -9.70
N ALA A 250 -0.21 -7.72 -9.27
CA ALA A 250 0.39 -9.02 -9.62
C ALA A 250 0.41 -9.24 -11.13
N PHE A 251 -0.67 -8.86 -11.83
CA PHE A 251 -0.76 -8.96 -13.29
C PHE A 251 0.19 -7.96 -13.99
N SER A 252 0.33 -6.75 -13.45
CA SER A 252 1.34 -5.80 -13.92
C SER A 252 2.77 -6.37 -13.81
N ILE A 253 3.11 -7.04 -12.70
CA ILE A 253 4.40 -7.72 -12.52
C ILE A 253 4.60 -8.81 -13.57
N GLN A 254 3.57 -9.60 -13.87
CA GLN A 254 3.66 -10.66 -14.88
C GLN A 254 3.96 -10.10 -16.28
N LEU A 255 3.39 -8.96 -16.64
CA LEU A 255 3.56 -8.36 -17.96
C LEU A 255 4.81 -7.50 -18.11
N LEU A 256 5.20 -6.77 -17.06
CA LEU A 256 6.29 -5.81 -17.10
C LEU A 256 7.58 -6.28 -16.43
N GLY A 257 7.49 -7.30 -15.57
CA GLY A 257 8.54 -7.69 -14.65
C GLY A 257 8.57 -6.83 -13.38
N VAL A 258 9.19 -7.36 -12.32
CA VAL A 258 9.23 -6.76 -10.98
C VAL A 258 9.83 -5.35 -10.98
N ALA A 259 10.93 -5.14 -11.71
CA ALA A 259 11.65 -3.86 -11.70
C ALA A 259 10.81 -2.70 -12.27
N ARG A 260 10.07 -2.93 -13.37
CA ARG A 260 9.21 -1.91 -13.97
C ARG A 260 7.94 -1.70 -13.15
N ALA A 261 7.36 -2.77 -12.62
CA ALA A 261 6.16 -2.68 -11.80
C ALA A 261 6.39 -1.94 -10.46
N ALA A 262 7.61 -1.95 -9.93
CA ALA A 262 7.96 -1.28 -8.67
C ALA A 262 7.77 0.27 -8.68
N VAL A 263 7.58 0.87 -9.85
CA VAL A 263 7.28 2.31 -9.99
C VAL A 263 5.87 2.64 -9.50
N PHE A 264 4.89 1.75 -9.69
CA PHE A 264 3.49 2.05 -9.40
C PHE A 264 3.19 2.31 -7.91
N PRO A 265 3.69 1.54 -6.94
CA PRO A 265 3.54 1.89 -5.53
C PRO A 265 4.14 3.25 -5.17
N ALA A 266 5.22 3.68 -5.84
CA ALA A 266 5.86 4.97 -5.55
C ALA A 266 5.00 6.20 -5.94
N ILE A 267 4.07 6.06 -6.88
CA ILE A 267 3.16 7.15 -7.28
C ILE A 267 1.88 7.23 -6.43
N VAL A 268 1.62 6.23 -5.58
CA VAL A 268 0.42 6.20 -4.71
C VAL A 268 0.27 7.48 -3.88
N PRO A 269 1.31 8.02 -3.23
CA PRO A 269 1.19 9.28 -2.47
C PRO A 269 0.67 10.44 -3.32
N ALA A 270 1.20 10.60 -4.54
CA ALA A 270 0.76 11.65 -5.44
C ALA A 270 -0.71 11.49 -5.87
N LEU A 271 -1.11 10.25 -6.21
CA LEU A 271 -2.50 9.92 -6.53
C LEU A 271 -3.41 10.16 -5.32
N THR A 272 -2.96 9.81 -4.12
CA THR A 272 -3.75 10.01 -2.90
C THR A 272 -4.03 11.49 -2.64
N LEU A 273 -3.02 12.35 -2.77
CA LEU A 273 -3.20 13.80 -2.62
C LEU A 273 -4.13 14.36 -3.70
N LEU A 274 -3.95 13.96 -4.95
CA LEU A 274 -4.80 14.39 -6.05
C LEU A 274 -6.24 13.96 -5.86
N VAL A 275 -6.49 12.68 -5.58
CA VAL A 275 -7.84 12.13 -5.39
C VAL A 275 -8.47 12.68 -4.11
N GLY A 276 -7.70 12.86 -3.03
CA GLY A 276 -8.15 13.49 -1.80
C GLY A 276 -8.60 14.93 -2.02
N TRP A 277 -7.84 15.69 -2.79
CA TRP A 277 -8.25 17.05 -3.18
C TRP A 277 -9.56 17.03 -3.98
N LEU A 278 -9.65 16.20 -5.01
CA LEU A 278 -10.82 16.13 -5.90
C LEU A 278 -12.09 15.61 -5.19
N LEU A 279 -11.96 14.61 -4.33
CA LEU A 279 -13.13 13.94 -3.72
C LEU A 279 -13.46 14.43 -2.32
N LEU A 280 -12.47 14.83 -1.52
CA LEU A 280 -12.68 15.28 -0.13
C LEU A 280 -12.58 16.79 0.03
N GLY A 281 -12.21 17.54 -1.01
CA GLY A 281 -11.96 18.96 -0.93
C GLY A 281 -10.78 19.32 0.00
N GLU A 282 -9.82 18.40 0.19
CA GLU A 282 -8.60 18.63 0.98
C GLU A 282 -7.42 18.95 0.03
N PRO A 283 -7.19 20.23 -0.34
CA PRO A 283 -6.05 20.60 -1.17
C PRO A 283 -4.75 20.35 -0.39
N PRO A 284 -3.70 19.82 -1.03
CA PRO A 284 -2.41 19.67 -0.38
C PRO A 284 -1.84 21.04 -0.01
N THR A 285 -1.25 21.14 1.17
CA THR A 285 -0.52 22.36 1.57
C THR A 285 0.78 22.49 0.75
N ALA A 286 1.39 23.67 0.75
CA ALA A 286 2.68 23.89 0.10
C ALA A 286 3.78 22.98 0.68
N LEU A 287 3.76 22.72 2.00
CA LEU A 287 4.72 21.83 2.67
C LEU A 287 4.49 20.36 2.26
N GLN A 288 3.22 19.91 2.19
CA GLN A 288 2.89 18.56 1.71
C GLN A 288 3.31 18.37 0.25
N ALA A 289 3.05 19.35 -0.61
CA ALA A 289 3.46 19.29 -2.02
C ALA A 289 4.99 19.28 -2.17
N ALA A 290 5.71 20.15 -1.47
CA ALA A 290 7.17 20.20 -1.50
C ALA A 290 7.79 18.90 -0.93
N GLY A 291 7.27 18.41 0.20
CA GLY A 291 7.69 17.15 0.80
C GLY A 291 7.45 15.96 -0.13
N LEU A 292 6.27 15.90 -0.78
CA LEU A 292 5.95 14.85 -1.76
C LEU A 292 6.93 14.87 -2.94
N VAL A 293 7.19 16.04 -3.55
CA VAL A 293 8.14 16.15 -4.67
C VAL A 293 9.53 15.70 -4.25
N THR A 294 9.97 16.08 -3.05
CA THR A 294 11.27 15.66 -2.50
C THR A 294 11.31 14.15 -2.29
N VAL A 295 10.28 13.55 -1.69
CA VAL A 295 10.19 12.09 -1.48
C VAL A 295 10.17 11.34 -2.81
N LEU A 296 9.40 11.77 -3.80
CA LEU A 296 9.37 11.14 -5.13
C LEU A 296 10.72 11.21 -5.83
N SER A 297 11.42 12.34 -5.69
CA SER A 297 12.81 12.48 -6.19
C SER A 297 13.75 11.47 -5.51
N GLY A 298 13.62 11.30 -4.21
CA GLY A 298 14.36 10.31 -3.44
C GLY A 298 14.07 8.87 -3.86
N PHE A 299 12.80 8.52 -4.12
CA PHE A 299 12.42 7.21 -4.66
C PHE A 299 13.05 6.96 -6.04
N TYR A 300 12.99 7.95 -6.92
CA TYR A 300 13.63 7.86 -8.23
C TYR A 300 15.14 7.61 -8.13
N LEU A 301 15.84 8.36 -7.27
CA LEU A 301 17.28 8.19 -7.04
C LEU A 301 17.60 6.83 -6.43
N ALA A 302 16.80 6.35 -5.47
CA ALA A 302 17.01 5.05 -4.84
C ALA A 302 16.80 3.87 -5.79
N GLN A 303 15.95 4.02 -6.83
CA GLN A 303 15.71 2.99 -7.84
C GLN A 303 16.71 3.01 -9.01
N ARG A 304 17.44 4.10 -9.17
CA ARG A 304 18.43 4.24 -10.25
C ARG A 304 19.63 3.31 -9.97
N GLN A 305 19.67 2.19 -10.66
CA GLN A 305 20.84 1.30 -10.67
C GLN A 305 21.93 1.96 -11.55
N ARG A 306 23.08 2.29 -10.96
CA ARG A 306 24.34 2.46 -11.67
C ARG A 306 25.25 1.29 -11.37
#